data_728e6ed9d7fc563af2fb2f3e3b943867
#
_entry.id   728e6ed9d7fc563af2fb2f3e3b943867
#
_cell.length_a   1.000
_cell.length_b   1.000
_cell.length_c   1.000
_cell.angle_alpha   90.00
_cell.angle_beta   90.00
_cell.angle_gamma   90.00
#
_symmetry.space_group_name_H-M   'P 1'
#
loop_
_entity.id
_entity.type
_entity.pdbx_description
1 polymer ?
#
loop_
_entity_poly.entity_id
_entity_poly.type
_entity_poly.pdbx_seq_one_letter_code
_entity_poly.pdbx_strand_id
1 'polypeptide(L)'
;MAETGDAPAGNSPIDPNVSDEKSNAWLDEMIMAEPEVNGDYAAPDGTVIPAVYLRLRNRINRIGYGVGSEIEGNGTEWDFYKIMFSEEDAEHYLEMPLYKKFNANDYAAISGRPLDECKEILADMGKRGLLCTRYMGGVPYYHLLTSEWGIWEYNLDRFYEPGFMEAHNNRAGDDMPI
;
A
#
# COMPACT_ATOMS: atom_id res chain seq x y z
N MET A 1 51.66 24.02 -3.87
CA MET A 1 51.28 22.82 -3.12
C MET A 1 49.81 22.96 -2.83
N ALA A 2 49.01 22.22 -3.55
CA ALA A 2 47.56 22.19 -3.38
C ALA A 2 47.21 20.92 -2.60
N GLU A 3 46.60 21.10 -1.43
CA GLU A 3 46.08 19.99 -0.64
C GLU A 3 44.86 19.40 -1.32
N THR A 4 44.99 18.16 -1.69
CA THR A 4 43.86 17.36 -2.18
C THR A 4 43.07 16.90 -0.97
N GLY A 5 41.92 17.54 -0.77
CA GLY A 5 40.95 17.13 0.25
C GLY A 5 40.37 15.75 -0.12
N ASP A 6 40.58 14.78 0.75
CA ASP A 6 39.95 13.47 0.68
C ASP A 6 38.42 13.62 0.81
N ALA A 7 37.70 13.17 -0.21
CA ALA A 7 36.26 13.02 -0.12
C ALA A 7 35.94 11.88 0.88
N PRO A 8 34.93 12.05 1.75
CA PRO A 8 34.57 11.00 2.68
C PRO A 8 34.07 9.79 1.92
N ALA A 9 34.71 8.65 2.16
CA ALA A 9 34.25 7.34 1.69
C ALA A 9 32.91 7.02 2.36
N GLY A 10 31.83 7.38 1.69
CA GLY A 10 30.49 6.98 2.07
C GLY A 10 30.14 5.70 1.39
N ASN A 11 30.12 4.64 2.09
CA ASN A 11 29.25 3.47 2.01
C ASN A 11 29.88 2.40 2.89
N SER A 12 29.57 2.43 4.17
CA SER A 12 29.76 1.25 4.99
C SER A 12 28.97 0.10 4.36
N PRO A 13 29.59 -1.05 4.09
CA PRO A 13 28.84 -2.22 3.63
C PRO A 13 27.80 -2.52 4.69
N ILE A 14 26.55 -2.71 4.26
CA ILE A 14 25.47 -3.19 5.11
C ILE A 14 25.97 -4.49 5.74
N ASP A 15 26.14 -4.49 7.07
CA ASP A 15 26.57 -5.67 7.80
C ASP A 15 25.50 -6.76 7.63
N PRO A 16 25.80 -7.88 6.94
CA PRO A 16 24.82 -8.93 6.72
C PRO A 16 24.40 -9.64 8.01
N ASN A 17 25.04 -9.34 9.15
CA ASN A 17 24.72 -9.88 10.46
C ASN A 17 23.96 -8.89 11.37
N VAL A 18 23.59 -7.71 10.89
CA VAL A 18 22.62 -6.89 11.60
C VAL A 18 21.31 -7.67 11.58
N SER A 19 20.97 -8.25 12.73
CA SER A 19 19.77 -9.06 12.88
C SER A 19 18.55 -8.25 12.44
N ASP A 20 17.68 -8.88 11.67
CA ASP A 20 16.41 -8.31 11.22
C ASP A 20 15.57 -7.70 12.36
N GLU A 21 15.78 -8.15 13.62
CA GLU A 21 15.13 -7.63 14.79
C GLU A 21 15.45 -6.16 15.11
N LYS A 22 16.71 -5.71 14.95
CA LYS A 22 17.07 -4.29 15.17
C LYS A 22 16.60 -3.38 14.05
N SER A 23 16.62 -3.89 12.83
CA SER A 23 16.07 -3.21 11.67
C SER A 23 14.53 -3.07 11.77
N ASN A 24 13.87 -4.09 12.33
CA ASN A 24 12.43 -4.09 12.52
C ASN A 24 11.98 -3.15 13.66
N ALA A 25 12.73 -3.06 14.76
CA ALA A 25 12.40 -2.16 15.86
C ALA A 25 12.40 -0.68 15.40
N TRP A 26 13.33 -0.30 14.53
CA TRP A 26 13.35 1.04 13.93
C TRP A 26 12.15 1.30 13.01
N LEU A 27 11.76 0.28 12.22
CA LEU A 27 10.56 0.35 11.38
C LEU A 27 9.29 0.40 12.24
N ASP A 28 9.25 -0.35 13.33
CA ASP A 28 8.12 -0.36 14.26
C ASP A 28 7.99 1.00 15.00
N GLU A 29 9.10 1.68 15.32
CA GLU A 29 9.09 3.05 15.86
C GLU A 29 8.68 4.10 14.82
N MET A 30 9.03 3.91 13.55
CA MET A 30 8.57 4.78 12.45
C MET A 30 7.12 4.52 12.04
N ILE A 31 6.59 3.36 12.36
CA ILE A 31 5.17 3.04 12.22
C ILE A 31 4.42 3.78 13.35
N MET A 32 4.23 5.07 13.20
CA MET A 32 3.27 5.81 14.03
C MET A 32 1.95 5.05 14.04
N ALA A 33 1.33 4.93 15.22
CA ALA A 33 0.05 4.26 15.36
C ALA A 33 -0.92 4.76 14.27
N GLU A 34 -1.57 3.84 13.57
CA GLU A 34 -2.57 4.23 12.58
C GLU A 34 -3.64 5.07 13.30
N PRO A 35 -4.10 6.18 12.71
CA PRO A 35 -5.21 6.91 13.27
C PRO A 35 -6.36 5.95 13.55
N GLU A 36 -6.90 6.01 14.75
CA GLU A 36 -8.01 5.13 15.12
C GLU A 36 -9.24 5.46 14.26
N VAL A 37 -9.81 4.45 13.64
CA VAL A 37 -11.04 4.57 12.85
C VAL A 37 -12.19 3.99 13.67
N ASN A 38 -13.08 4.86 14.16
CA ASN A 38 -14.15 4.52 15.09
C ASN A 38 -15.50 4.22 14.41
N GLY A 39 -15.49 3.78 13.15
CA GLY A 39 -16.69 3.44 12.40
C GLY A 39 -16.74 4.07 11.01
N ASP A 40 -17.87 3.91 10.35
CA ASP A 40 -18.10 4.45 9.02
C ASP A 40 -18.14 5.98 9.05
N TYR A 41 -17.69 6.60 7.97
CA TYR A 41 -17.69 8.05 7.82
C TYR A 41 -18.88 8.49 6.95
N ALA A 42 -19.65 9.45 7.43
CA ALA A 42 -20.70 10.09 6.66
C ALA A 42 -20.13 11.36 6.00
N ALA A 43 -19.95 11.32 4.69
CA ALA A 43 -19.48 12.45 3.90
C ALA A 43 -20.55 13.57 3.83
N PRO A 44 -20.16 14.83 3.56
CA PRO A 44 -21.09 15.96 3.47
C PRO A 44 -22.21 15.82 2.44
N ASP A 45 -21.98 15.05 1.39
CA ASP A 45 -22.97 14.73 0.35
C ASP A 45 -23.96 13.62 0.74
N GLY A 46 -23.79 13.04 1.94
CA GLY A 46 -24.60 11.94 2.46
C GLY A 46 -24.08 10.54 2.11
N THR A 47 -22.96 10.43 1.41
CA THR A 47 -22.32 9.15 1.13
C THR A 47 -21.77 8.56 2.43
N VAL A 48 -21.99 7.26 2.65
CA VAL A 48 -21.43 6.53 3.78
C VAL A 48 -20.21 5.74 3.30
N ILE A 49 -19.05 6.02 3.88
CA ILE A 49 -17.79 5.36 3.56
C ILE A 49 -17.51 4.31 4.64
N PRO A 50 -17.46 3.01 4.29
CA PRO A 50 -17.16 1.96 5.25
C PRO A 50 -15.80 2.15 5.92
N ALA A 51 -15.74 1.87 7.22
CA ALA A 51 -14.54 2.01 8.04
C ALA A 51 -13.30 1.28 7.48
N VAL A 52 -13.51 0.17 6.77
CA VAL A 52 -12.43 -0.58 6.12
C VAL A 52 -11.65 0.25 5.11
N TYR A 53 -12.34 1.10 4.33
CA TYR A 53 -11.66 1.98 3.36
C TYR A 53 -10.91 3.12 4.02
N LEU A 54 -11.37 3.61 5.16
CA LEU A 54 -10.62 4.60 5.96
C LEU A 54 -9.32 4.00 6.49
N ARG A 55 -9.38 2.78 7.01
CA ARG A 55 -8.19 2.02 7.44
C ARG A 55 -7.26 1.71 6.26
N LEU A 56 -7.81 1.29 5.12
CA LEU A 56 -7.05 1.03 3.89
C LEU A 56 -6.30 2.28 3.44
N ARG A 57 -6.96 3.44 3.36
CA ARG A 57 -6.32 4.72 3.06
C ARG A 57 -5.16 5.00 4.01
N ASN A 58 -5.40 4.89 5.33
CA ASN A 58 -4.37 5.12 6.33
C ASN A 58 -3.18 4.19 6.10
N ARG A 59 -3.42 2.92 5.76
CA ARG A 59 -2.40 1.92 5.46
C ARG A 59 -1.61 2.28 4.19
N ILE A 60 -2.28 2.64 3.11
CA ILE A 60 -1.65 3.00 1.82
C ILE A 60 -0.81 4.27 1.97
N ASN A 61 -1.31 5.29 2.67
CA ASN A 61 -0.58 6.54 2.92
C ASN A 61 0.70 6.34 3.73
N ARG A 62 0.82 5.25 4.48
CA ARG A 62 2.04 4.90 5.22
C ARG A 62 3.11 4.24 4.38
N ILE A 63 2.72 3.53 3.32
CA ILE A 63 3.66 2.78 2.49
C ILE A 63 4.47 3.71 1.59
N GLY A 64 3.94 4.86 1.25
CA GLY A 64 4.57 5.79 0.33
C GLY A 64 4.35 7.25 0.70
N TYR A 65 4.83 8.13 -0.15
CA TYR A 65 4.54 9.55 -0.04
C TYR A 65 3.03 9.71 -0.01
N GLY A 66 2.52 10.04 1.17
CA GLY A 66 1.11 10.30 1.35
C GLY A 66 0.72 11.41 0.39
N VAL A 67 0.18 11.04 -0.74
CA VAL A 67 -0.68 11.97 -1.45
C VAL A 67 -1.87 12.06 -0.53
N GLY A 68 -1.91 13.16 0.20
CA GLY A 68 -2.91 13.38 1.22
C GLY A 68 -4.29 13.36 0.60
N SER A 69 -4.80 12.15 0.44
CA SER A 69 -6.21 11.96 0.25
C SER A 69 -6.83 12.12 1.63
N GLU A 70 -7.12 13.34 1.97
CA GLU A 70 -7.97 13.63 3.10
C GLU A 70 -9.40 13.24 2.68
N ILE A 71 -9.95 12.22 3.30
CA ILE A 71 -11.39 11.89 3.14
C ILE A 71 -12.27 13.03 3.67
N GLU A 72 -11.69 14.08 4.24
CA GLU A 72 -12.39 15.27 4.75
C GLU A 72 -12.93 16.21 3.67
N GLY A 73 -12.96 15.79 2.43
CA GLY A 73 -13.50 16.58 1.33
C GLY A 73 -14.96 16.26 1.02
N ASN A 74 -15.23 16.21 -0.26
CA ASN A 74 -16.55 15.93 -0.84
C ASN A 74 -16.85 14.43 -1.00
N GLY A 75 -16.05 13.53 -0.41
CA GLY A 75 -16.25 12.07 -0.46
C GLY A 75 -15.78 11.41 -1.75
N THR A 76 -15.23 12.15 -2.70
CA THR A 76 -14.89 11.63 -4.03
C THR A 76 -13.65 10.74 -4.04
N GLU A 77 -12.75 10.91 -3.08
CA GLU A 77 -11.49 10.14 -3.02
C GLU A 77 -11.69 8.65 -2.76
N TRP A 78 -12.74 8.28 -2.05
CA TRP A 78 -13.01 6.88 -1.79
C TRP A 78 -13.50 6.11 -3.02
N ASP A 79 -14.01 6.81 -4.05
CA ASP A 79 -14.39 6.18 -5.33
C ASP A 79 -13.23 5.43 -5.96
N PHE A 80 -12.00 5.96 -5.82
CA PHE A 80 -10.81 5.27 -6.27
C PHE A 80 -10.59 3.96 -5.51
N TYR A 81 -10.66 4.01 -4.18
CA TYR A 81 -10.47 2.79 -3.37
C TYR A 81 -11.56 1.75 -3.64
N LYS A 82 -12.80 2.17 -3.77
CA LYS A 82 -13.95 1.30 -4.08
C LYS A 82 -13.85 0.62 -5.46
N ILE A 83 -13.32 1.33 -6.46
CA ILE A 83 -13.14 0.76 -7.80
C ILE A 83 -11.96 -0.20 -7.88
N MET A 84 -10.97 -0.02 -7.00
CA MET A 84 -9.76 -0.84 -6.93
C MET A 84 -9.93 -2.06 -6.03
N PHE A 85 -10.54 -1.89 -4.87
CA PHE A 85 -10.65 -2.88 -3.81
C PHE A 85 -12.12 -3.17 -3.50
N SER A 86 -12.48 -4.44 -3.39
CA SER A 86 -13.66 -4.81 -2.61
C SER A 86 -13.39 -4.61 -1.11
N GLU A 87 -14.42 -4.65 -0.28
CA GLU A 87 -14.23 -4.61 1.19
C GLU A 87 -13.38 -5.79 1.68
N GLU A 88 -13.56 -6.97 1.09
CA GLU A 88 -12.78 -8.17 1.38
C GLU A 88 -11.31 -8.00 1.00
N ASP A 89 -11.01 -7.43 -0.18
CA ASP A 89 -9.64 -7.10 -0.58
C ASP A 89 -8.98 -6.12 0.39
N ALA A 90 -9.74 -5.12 0.85
CA ALA A 90 -9.26 -4.14 1.80
C ALA A 90 -8.91 -4.78 3.16
N GLU A 91 -9.75 -5.71 3.65
CA GLU A 91 -9.43 -6.46 4.87
C GLU A 91 -8.18 -7.33 4.69
N HIS A 92 -8.06 -8.04 3.57
CA HIS A 92 -6.85 -8.82 3.28
C HIS A 92 -5.60 -7.95 3.22
N TYR A 93 -5.68 -6.79 2.56
CA TYR A 93 -4.57 -5.85 2.45
C TYR A 93 -4.13 -5.32 3.82
N LEU A 94 -5.08 -5.06 4.72
CA LEU A 94 -4.82 -4.59 6.09
C LEU A 94 -4.13 -5.63 6.97
N GLU A 95 -4.31 -6.92 6.70
CA GLU A 95 -3.64 -8.00 7.42
C GLU A 95 -2.19 -8.21 6.96
N MET A 96 -1.83 -7.76 5.75
CA MET A 96 -0.53 -8.01 5.16
C MET A 96 0.58 -7.17 5.80
N PRO A 97 1.83 -7.70 5.87
CA PRO A 97 2.92 -6.98 6.51
C PRO A 97 3.37 -5.76 5.71
N LEU A 98 3.58 -4.64 6.42
CA LEU A 98 4.16 -3.42 5.88
C LEU A 98 5.65 -3.61 5.57
N TYR A 99 6.13 -2.98 4.49
CA TYR A 99 7.55 -2.86 4.12
C TYR A 99 8.33 -4.17 3.97
N LYS A 100 7.65 -5.31 3.98
CA LYS A 100 8.27 -6.63 3.85
C LYS A 100 7.79 -7.34 2.59
N LYS A 101 8.68 -8.10 1.98
CA LYS A 101 8.28 -9.12 1.01
C LYS A 101 7.82 -10.34 1.78
N PHE A 102 6.72 -10.91 1.37
CA PHE A 102 6.12 -12.09 1.99
C PHE A 102 5.59 -13.03 0.90
N ASN A 103 5.39 -14.28 1.25
CA ASN A 103 4.79 -15.29 0.39
C ASN A 103 3.51 -15.85 1.04
N ALA A 104 2.89 -16.83 0.40
CA ALA A 104 1.65 -17.41 0.91
C ALA A 104 1.80 -18.11 2.26
N ASN A 105 2.99 -18.68 2.57
CA ASN A 105 3.21 -19.29 3.89
C ASN A 105 3.27 -18.23 4.98
N ASP A 106 3.93 -17.09 4.70
CA ASP A 106 4.01 -15.97 5.64
C ASP A 106 2.62 -15.40 5.90
N TYR A 107 1.81 -15.21 4.84
CA TYR A 107 0.46 -14.71 4.97
C TYR A 107 -0.47 -15.70 5.70
N ALA A 108 -0.36 -17.00 5.44
CA ALA A 108 -1.11 -18.01 6.17
C ALA A 108 -0.78 -18.02 7.68
N ALA A 109 0.50 -17.80 8.03
CA ALA A 109 0.91 -17.70 9.43
C ALA A 109 0.35 -16.44 10.13
N ILE A 110 0.21 -15.34 9.41
CA ILE A 110 -0.34 -14.06 9.93
C ILE A 110 -1.86 -14.14 10.06
N SER A 111 -2.54 -14.55 8.99
CA SER A 111 -4.00 -14.53 8.90
C SER A 111 -4.70 -15.72 9.56
N GLY A 112 -3.96 -16.82 9.77
CA GLY A 112 -4.53 -18.08 10.27
C GLY A 112 -5.35 -18.85 9.23
N ARG A 113 -5.39 -18.39 7.96
CA ARG A 113 -6.13 -19.04 6.86
C ARG A 113 -5.39 -20.25 6.31
N PRO A 114 -6.11 -21.20 5.66
CA PRO A 114 -5.51 -22.29 4.92
C PRO A 114 -4.53 -21.78 3.85
N LEU A 115 -3.40 -22.47 3.68
CA LEU A 115 -2.36 -22.05 2.73
C LEU A 115 -2.86 -21.91 1.28
N ASP A 116 -3.73 -22.82 0.84
CA ASP A 116 -4.23 -22.78 -0.54
C ASP A 116 -5.16 -21.60 -0.77
N GLU A 117 -5.98 -21.23 0.21
CA GLU A 117 -6.77 -20.00 0.19
C GLU A 117 -5.86 -18.75 0.12
N CYS A 118 -4.79 -18.70 0.93
CA CYS A 118 -3.82 -17.61 0.87
C CYS A 118 -3.14 -17.49 -0.49
N LYS A 119 -2.82 -18.61 -1.15
CA LYS A 119 -2.27 -18.61 -2.51
C LYS A 119 -3.24 -18.00 -3.52
N GLU A 120 -4.52 -18.35 -3.44
CA GLU A 120 -5.57 -17.85 -4.33
C GLU A 120 -5.78 -16.35 -4.13
N ILE A 121 -5.92 -15.88 -2.90
CA ILE A 121 -6.06 -14.46 -2.54
C ILE A 121 -4.88 -13.65 -3.10
N LEU A 122 -3.65 -14.06 -2.77
CA LEU A 122 -2.46 -13.33 -3.17
C LEU A 122 -2.24 -13.33 -4.68
N ALA A 123 -2.55 -14.45 -5.36
CA ALA A 123 -2.44 -14.54 -6.81
C ALA A 123 -3.47 -13.65 -7.51
N ASP A 124 -4.71 -13.61 -7.01
CA ASP A 124 -5.77 -12.77 -7.57
C ASP A 124 -5.46 -11.28 -7.35
N MET A 125 -5.13 -10.87 -6.12
CA MET A 125 -4.76 -9.49 -5.83
C MET A 125 -3.52 -9.03 -6.62
N GLY A 126 -2.52 -9.91 -6.78
CA GLY A 126 -1.34 -9.65 -7.59
C GLY A 126 -1.67 -9.50 -9.08
N LYS A 127 -2.56 -10.33 -9.61
CA LYS A 127 -3.04 -10.25 -11.00
C LYS A 127 -3.82 -8.96 -11.28
N ARG A 128 -4.59 -8.49 -10.29
CA ARG A 128 -5.35 -7.23 -10.38
C ARG A 128 -4.50 -5.98 -10.08
N GLY A 129 -3.19 -6.14 -9.85
CA GLY A 129 -2.28 -5.01 -9.61
C GLY A 129 -2.46 -4.32 -8.24
N LEU A 130 -3.07 -5.00 -7.27
CA LEU A 130 -3.19 -4.51 -5.89
C LEU A 130 -1.94 -4.81 -5.06
N LEU A 131 -1.15 -5.79 -5.50
CA LEU A 131 0.13 -6.21 -4.89
C LEU A 131 1.20 -6.26 -5.96
N CYS A 132 2.41 -5.85 -5.62
CA CYS A 132 3.56 -6.15 -6.48
C CYS A 132 3.96 -7.61 -6.30
N THR A 133 4.05 -8.34 -7.42
CA THR A 133 4.47 -9.75 -7.46
C THR A 133 5.86 -9.88 -8.02
N ARG A 134 6.73 -10.61 -7.32
CA ARG A 134 8.07 -10.96 -7.80
C ARG A 134 8.37 -12.42 -7.56
N TYR A 135 9.02 -13.06 -8.52
CA TYR A 135 9.41 -14.46 -8.41
C TYR A 135 10.86 -14.57 -7.93
N MET A 136 11.08 -15.30 -6.85
CA MET A 136 12.40 -15.64 -6.33
C MET A 136 12.52 -17.17 -6.22
N GLY A 137 13.43 -17.75 -6.98
CA GLY A 137 13.58 -19.21 -7.05
C GLY A 137 12.31 -19.96 -7.49
N GLY A 138 11.48 -19.34 -8.33
CA GLY A 138 10.22 -19.93 -8.79
C GLY A 138 9.03 -19.76 -7.81
N VAL A 139 9.28 -19.18 -6.63
CA VAL A 139 8.23 -18.90 -5.63
C VAL A 139 7.76 -17.45 -5.79
N PRO A 140 6.44 -17.18 -5.84
CA PRO A 140 5.93 -15.83 -5.84
C PRO A 140 6.08 -15.19 -4.45
N TYR A 141 6.62 -13.99 -4.43
CA TYR A 141 6.67 -13.08 -3.30
C TYR A 141 5.89 -11.82 -3.63
N TYR A 142 5.25 -11.29 -2.62
CA TYR A 142 4.39 -10.13 -2.72
C TYR A 142 4.87 -9.01 -1.80
N HIS A 143 4.52 -7.78 -2.12
CA HIS A 143 4.59 -6.65 -1.20
C HIS A 143 3.50 -5.63 -1.51
N LEU A 144 3.13 -4.88 -0.51
CA LEU A 144 2.13 -3.84 -0.62
C LEU A 144 2.60 -2.72 -1.55
N LEU A 145 1.69 -2.15 -2.30
CA LEU A 145 1.92 -1.04 -3.22
C LEU A 145 1.38 0.25 -2.63
N THR A 146 2.01 1.36 -2.96
CA THR A 146 1.45 2.70 -2.71
C THR A 146 0.31 3.00 -3.68
N SER A 147 -0.47 4.03 -3.44
CA SER A 147 -1.51 4.45 -4.38
C SER A 147 -0.89 4.98 -5.67
N GLU A 148 0.07 5.88 -5.56
CA GLU A 148 0.86 6.41 -6.67
C GLU A 148 2.23 5.75 -6.70
N TRP A 149 2.79 5.58 -7.91
CA TRP A 149 3.98 4.78 -8.16
C TRP A 149 3.82 3.32 -7.72
N GLY A 150 2.59 2.82 -7.83
CA GLY A 150 2.24 1.48 -7.44
C GLY A 150 0.90 1.01 -8.02
N ILE A 151 -0.17 1.04 -7.22
CA ILE A 151 -1.48 0.51 -7.62
C ILE A 151 -1.98 1.15 -8.93
N TRP A 152 -1.80 2.47 -9.08
CA TRP A 152 -2.19 3.20 -10.26
C TRP A 152 -1.47 2.70 -11.52
N GLU A 153 -0.15 2.63 -11.50
CA GLU A 153 0.65 2.22 -12.66
C GLU A 153 0.42 0.78 -13.06
N TYR A 154 0.08 -0.09 -12.13
CA TYR A 154 -0.28 -1.49 -12.40
C TYR A 154 -1.66 -1.65 -13.02
N ASN A 155 -2.48 -0.58 -13.05
CA ASN A 155 -3.85 -0.59 -13.55
C ASN A 155 -4.08 0.39 -14.72
N LEU A 156 -3.03 0.82 -15.40
CA LEU A 156 -3.12 1.75 -16.54
C LEU A 156 -3.94 1.20 -17.73
N ASP A 157 -4.04 -0.10 -17.86
CA ASP A 157 -4.85 -0.76 -18.87
C ASP A 157 -6.37 -0.62 -18.60
N ARG A 158 -6.75 -0.23 -17.40
CA ARG A 158 -8.14 -0.01 -16.99
C ARG A 158 -8.67 1.40 -17.32
N PHE A 159 -7.87 2.26 -17.94
CA PHE A 159 -8.28 3.61 -18.32
C PHE A 159 -9.54 3.68 -19.18
N TYR A 160 -9.81 2.61 -19.92
CA TYR A 160 -10.99 2.53 -20.77
C TYR A 160 -12.22 1.96 -20.05
N GLU A 161 -12.08 1.56 -18.78
CA GLU A 161 -13.21 1.12 -17.98
C GLU A 161 -14.08 2.32 -17.57
N PRO A 162 -15.40 2.24 -17.71
CA PRO A 162 -16.29 3.31 -17.28
C PRO A 162 -16.10 3.67 -15.80
N GLY A 163 -15.91 4.97 -15.53
CA GLY A 163 -15.74 5.47 -14.16
C GLY A 163 -14.32 5.38 -13.61
N PHE A 164 -13.39 4.63 -14.23
CA PHE A 164 -12.03 4.50 -13.72
C PHE A 164 -11.28 5.84 -13.77
N MET A 165 -11.29 6.53 -14.91
CA MET A 165 -10.66 7.84 -15.05
C MET A 165 -11.34 8.92 -14.20
N GLU A 166 -12.66 8.85 -14.06
CA GLU A 166 -13.41 9.76 -13.20
C GLU A 166 -13.02 9.59 -11.73
N ALA A 167 -12.98 8.35 -11.24
CA ALA A 167 -12.54 8.03 -9.87
C ALA A 167 -11.09 8.48 -9.63
N HIS A 168 -10.21 8.32 -10.60
CA HIS A 168 -8.83 8.80 -10.49
C HIS A 168 -8.74 10.32 -10.42
N ASN A 169 -9.44 11.02 -11.32
CA ASN A 169 -9.41 12.49 -11.37
C ASN A 169 -10.01 13.09 -10.09
N ASN A 170 -11.08 12.50 -9.58
CA ASN A 170 -11.70 12.93 -8.33
C ASN A 170 -10.75 12.78 -7.14
N ARG A 171 -9.91 11.74 -7.14
CA ARG A 171 -8.87 11.55 -6.11
C ARG A 171 -7.81 12.65 -6.11
N ALA A 172 -7.40 13.09 -7.30
CA ALA A 172 -6.31 14.04 -7.43
C ALA A 172 -6.67 15.44 -6.91
N GLY A 173 -7.97 15.71 -6.68
CA GLY A 173 -8.46 17.03 -6.34
C GLY A 173 -8.26 18.02 -7.48
N ASP A 174 -8.84 19.21 -7.36
CA ASP A 174 -8.71 20.29 -8.36
C ASP A 174 -7.29 20.92 -8.42
N ASP A 175 -6.36 20.47 -7.58
CA ASP A 175 -5.05 21.09 -7.36
C ASP A 175 -3.89 20.49 -8.18
N MET A 176 -4.13 19.45 -8.97
CA MET A 176 -3.09 18.97 -9.91
C MET A 176 -3.23 19.70 -11.24
N PRO A 177 -2.33 20.63 -11.58
CA PRO A 177 -2.32 21.23 -12.90
C PRO A 177 -1.98 20.15 -13.93
N ILE A 178 -2.86 20.00 -14.92
CA ILE A 178 -2.65 19.16 -16.09
C ILE A 178 -1.48 19.71 -16.92
#